data_7640dea953b8e197092c7dedf7c23042
#
_entry.id   7640dea953b8e197092c7dedf7c23042
#
_cell.length_a   1.000
_cell.length_b   1.000
_cell.length_c   1.000
_cell.angle_alpha   90.00
_cell.angle_beta   90.00
_cell.angle_gamma   90.00
#
_symmetry.space_group_name_H-M   'P 1'
#
loop_
_entity.id
_entity.type
_entity.pdbx_description
1 polymer ?
#
loop_
_entity_poly.entity_id
_entity_poly.type
_entity_poly.pdbx_seq_one_letter_code
_entity_poly.pdbx_strand_id
1 'polypeptide(L)'
;MYDIHFDKPLWIHFIGIGGISMSGLAEILLDRHFTVTGSDAKTSPLTEHLESLGIKVFVPQSRQNIQDGVELCVYTAAISEDNEEFQEVKRRGIPMMSRADLLGRIMQNYATAINVAGTHGKTTTTSMIGEILMEAAKDPTITVGGMMKDIGGNLRVGQSDIFLAEACEYTNSFHSFFPSIAVILNVEADHLDFFKDINEIRDSFKTFIERLPEDGLVVINRDIPHYEYFLEDLGGRKIITFGHGDADYTANFISYDHYARPSFTLFEHGEDRGKVTLSVTGEHNIYNSLSAIAVARYLGISFEDIKEALHRFSGTDRRFQRKGKINGFTIIDDYAHHPQEIAATIAAAQKYPHRKLWIVFQPHTYSRTKALMEDFAGALAQADEIILADIYAAREKNTVGISSDDLRKLMLSQNTNVYYIPDFPSIEKYILEHVKEGDLLITMGAGNIVDVGEDLLSLEGAEREE
;
A
#
# COMPACT_ATOMS: atom_id res chain seq x y z
N MET A 1 -23.40 12.28 13.03
CA MET A 1 -22.58 11.15 12.54
C MET A 1 -22.55 10.14 13.66
N TYR A 2 -22.65 8.85 13.39
CA TYR A 2 -22.70 7.80 14.42
C TYR A 2 -21.29 7.59 15.00
N ASP A 3 -21.14 7.50 16.33
CA ASP A 3 -19.83 7.30 16.97
C ASP A 3 -19.68 5.83 17.39
N ILE A 4 -18.47 5.29 17.30
CA ILE A 4 -18.12 3.93 17.69
C ILE A 4 -17.26 4.01 18.96
N HIS A 5 -17.76 3.45 20.03
CA HIS A 5 -17.08 3.40 21.33
C HIS A 5 -16.89 1.95 21.75
N PHE A 6 -15.66 1.54 22.07
CA PHE A 6 -15.35 0.15 22.47
C PHE A 6 -16.00 -0.27 23.81
N ASP A 7 -16.35 0.69 24.64
CA ASP A 7 -17.08 0.45 25.90
C ASP A 7 -18.61 0.31 25.71
N LYS A 8 -19.11 0.51 24.48
CA LYS A 8 -20.53 0.41 24.13
C LYS A 8 -20.72 -0.39 22.84
N PRO A 9 -20.46 -1.71 22.88
CA PRO A 9 -20.52 -2.52 21.67
C PRO A 9 -21.96 -2.56 21.11
N LEU A 10 -22.05 -2.51 19.78
CA LEU A 10 -23.27 -2.49 18.99
C LEU A 10 -23.37 -3.75 18.13
N TRP A 11 -24.55 -4.00 17.56
CA TRP A 11 -24.71 -4.97 16.50
C TRP A 11 -24.53 -4.27 15.14
N ILE A 12 -23.43 -4.64 14.46
CA ILE A 12 -23.04 -4.06 13.18
C ILE A 12 -23.16 -5.11 12.07
N HIS A 13 -23.81 -4.74 10.97
CA HIS A 13 -23.90 -5.56 9.77
C HIS A 13 -23.04 -4.97 8.64
N PHE A 14 -22.20 -5.81 8.00
CA PHE A 14 -21.31 -5.43 6.92
C PHE A 14 -21.84 -5.87 5.57
N ILE A 15 -22.06 -4.94 4.62
CA ILE A 15 -22.39 -5.26 3.22
C ILE A 15 -21.08 -5.28 2.42
N GLY A 16 -20.70 -6.46 1.93
CA GLY A 16 -19.41 -6.73 1.27
C GLY A 16 -18.30 -7.04 2.27
N ILE A 17 -18.59 -7.88 3.28
CA ILE A 17 -17.69 -8.20 4.40
C ILE A 17 -16.42 -8.95 3.95
N GLY A 18 -16.45 -9.68 2.81
CA GLY A 18 -15.33 -10.44 2.27
C GLY A 18 -14.26 -9.58 1.59
N GLY A 19 -14.42 -8.26 1.54
CA GLY A 19 -13.37 -7.35 1.10
C GLY A 19 -12.21 -7.29 2.10
N ILE A 20 -10.95 -7.28 1.62
CA ILE A 20 -9.73 -7.32 2.45
C ILE A 20 -9.79 -6.33 3.64
N SER A 21 -10.14 -5.08 3.39
CA SER A 21 -10.20 -4.06 4.45
C SER A 21 -11.49 -4.14 5.28
N MET A 22 -12.59 -4.69 4.72
CA MET A 22 -13.84 -4.86 5.43
C MET A 22 -13.74 -5.99 6.47
N SER A 23 -13.14 -7.12 6.07
CA SER A 23 -12.91 -8.26 6.97
C SER A 23 -12.05 -7.86 8.16
N GLY A 24 -10.99 -7.09 7.94
CA GLY A 24 -10.14 -6.61 9.02
C GLY A 24 -10.87 -5.72 10.02
N LEU A 25 -11.74 -4.82 9.57
CA LEU A 25 -12.56 -4.00 10.47
C LEU A 25 -13.58 -4.85 11.26
N ALA A 26 -14.14 -5.88 10.62
CA ALA A 26 -15.05 -6.83 11.27
C ALA A 26 -14.32 -7.59 12.40
N GLU A 27 -13.09 -8.03 12.18
CA GLU A 27 -12.26 -8.71 13.18
C GLU A 27 -11.92 -7.80 14.37
N ILE A 28 -11.49 -6.55 14.12
CA ILE A 28 -11.22 -5.56 15.18
C ILE A 28 -12.46 -5.39 16.06
N LEU A 29 -13.63 -5.22 15.46
CA LEU A 29 -14.87 -5.03 16.22
C LEU A 29 -15.29 -6.29 16.99
N LEU A 30 -15.08 -7.49 16.40
CA LEU A 30 -15.33 -8.75 17.08
C LEU A 30 -14.44 -8.89 18.32
N ASP A 31 -13.13 -8.58 18.22
CA ASP A 31 -12.20 -8.59 19.35
C ASP A 31 -12.62 -7.62 20.47
N ARG A 32 -13.26 -6.52 20.09
CA ARG A 32 -13.82 -5.52 21.01
C ARG A 32 -15.26 -5.83 21.45
N HIS A 33 -15.70 -7.09 21.29
CA HIS A 33 -16.99 -7.63 21.76
C HIS A 33 -18.25 -7.06 21.09
N PHE A 34 -18.12 -6.45 19.90
CA PHE A 34 -19.25 -6.08 19.08
C PHE A 34 -19.94 -7.33 18.51
N THR A 35 -21.24 -7.29 18.34
CA THR A 35 -21.94 -8.30 17.54
C THR A 35 -21.75 -7.95 16.06
N VAL A 36 -21.07 -8.83 15.32
CA VAL A 36 -20.77 -8.62 13.91
C VAL A 36 -21.48 -9.65 13.05
N THR A 37 -22.16 -9.18 12.02
CA THR A 37 -22.70 -10.00 10.94
C THR A 37 -22.35 -9.34 9.61
N GLY A 38 -22.41 -10.08 8.51
CA GLY A 38 -22.20 -9.46 7.20
C GLY A 38 -22.63 -10.34 6.04
N SER A 39 -22.51 -9.77 4.87
CA SER A 39 -22.86 -10.45 3.61
C SER A 39 -21.80 -10.22 2.54
N ASP A 40 -21.74 -11.13 1.58
CA ASP A 40 -20.94 -10.95 0.36
C ASP A 40 -21.67 -11.55 -0.84
N ALA A 41 -21.23 -11.18 -2.05
CA ALA A 41 -21.77 -11.70 -3.30
C ALA A 41 -21.40 -13.19 -3.52
N LYS A 42 -20.24 -13.62 -3.00
CA LYS A 42 -19.71 -14.98 -3.13
C LYS A 42 -18.86 -15.37 -1.91
N THR A 43 -18.76 -16.67 -1.69
CA THR A 43 -17.83 -17.24 -0.71
C THR A 43 -16.37 -17.02 -1.16
N SER A 44 -15.51 -16.78 -0.20
CA SER A 44 -14.06 -16.57 -0.40
C SER A 44 -13.29 -17.05 0.84
N PRO A 45 -11.96 -17.26 0.75
CA PRO A 45 -11.17 -17.59 1.94
C PRO A 45 -11.33 -16.60 3.10
N LEU A 46 -11.54 -15.31 2.81
CA LEU A 46 -11.79 -14.29 3.83
C LEU A 46 -13.15 -14.47 4.51
N THR A 47 -14.22 -14.77 3.75
CA THR A 47 -15.52 -15.04 4.36
C THR A 47 -15.52 -16.31 5.20
N GLU A 48 -14.82 -17.36 4.76
CA GLU A 48 -14.65 -18.61 5.51
C GLU A 48 -13.84 -18.39 6.80
N HIS A 49 -12.79 -17.56 6.73
CA HIS A 49 -12.01 -17.14 7.90
C HIS A 49 -12.90 -16.44 8.92
N LEU A 50 -13.71 -15.44 8.51
CA LEU A 50 -14.62 -14.72 9.39
C LEU A 50 -15.65 -15.65 10.04
N GLU A 51 -16.18 -16.64 9.30
CA GLU A 51 -17.07 -17.66 9.85
C GLU A 51 -16.37 -18.53 10.90
N SER A 52 -15.10 -18.86 10.70
CA SER A 52 -14.29 -19.60 11.67
C SER A 52 -14.07 -18.84 12.98
N LEU A 53 -14.11 -17.51 12.94
CA LEU A 53 -14.07 -16.63 14.12
C LEU A 53 -15.44 -16.46 14.79
N GLY A 54 -16.51 -17.03 14.22
CA GLY A 54 -17.87 -16.95 14.76
C GLY A 54 -18.72 -15.81 14.20
N ILE A 55 -18.26 -15.07 13.21
CA ILE A 55 -19.06 -14.07 12.49
C ILE A 55 -20.04 -14.79 11.56
N LYS A 56 -21.31 -14.41 11.61
CA LYS A 56 -22.30 -14.96 10.69
C LYS A 56 -22.24 -14.21 9.35
N VAL A 57 -21.81 -14.93 8.30
CA VAL A 57 -21.73 -14.40 6.93
C VAL A 57 -22.86 -14.96 6.07
N PHE A 58 -23.51 -14.11 5.30
CA PHE A 58 -24.60 -14.47 4.40
C PHE A 58 -24.12 -14.37 2.94
N VAL A 59 -24.37 -15.41 2.15
CA VAL A 59 -24.06 -15.47 0.72
C VAL A 59 -25.26 -16.13 0.00
N PRO A 60 -25.81 -15.52 -1.06
CA PRO A 60 -25.54 -14.19 -1.58
C PRO A 60 -26.17 -13.05 -0.75
N GLN A 61 -25.92 -11.82 -1.17
CA GLN A 61 -26.57 -10.64 -0.61
C GLN A 61 -28.07 -10.65 -0.89
N SER A 62 -28.87 -10.34 0.13
CA SER A 62 -30.34 -10.36 0.06
C SER A 62 -30.93 -9.52 1.18
N ARG A 63 -32.08 -8.88 0.94
CA ARG A 63 -32.81 -8.06 1.94
C ARG A 63 -33.10 -8.80 3.26
N GLN A 64 -33.25 -10.13 3.21
CA GLN A 64 -33.50 -10.96 4.38
C GLN A 64 -32.29 -11.07 5.33
N ASN A 65 -31.09 -10.75 4.86
CA ASN A 65 -29.87 -10.78 5.67
C ASN A 65 -29.84 -9.65 6.71
N ILE A 66 -30.60 -8.56 6.47
CA ILE A 66 -30.73 -7.46 7.44
C ILE A 66 -31.68 -7.93 8.55
N GLN A 67 -31.09 -8.40 9.65
CA GLN A 67 -31.83 -8.95 10.78
C GLN A 67 -32.42 -7.84 11.67
N ASP A 68 -33.46 -8.19 12.45
CA ASP A 68 -34.02 -7.27 13.44
C ASP A 68 -33.02 -7.14 14.60
N GLY A 69 -32.77 -5.90 15.03
CA GLY A 69 -31.80 -5.59 16.09
C GLY A 69 -30.45 -5.07 15.56
N VAL A 70 -30.20 -5.09 14.23
CA VAL A 70 -29.03 -4.42 13.64
C VAL A 70 -29.12 -2.91 13.90
N GLU A 71 -28.08 -2.35 14.52
CA GLU A 71 -28.04 -0.95 14.96
C GLU A 71 -27.28 -0.05 14.01
N LEU A 72 -26.31 -0.62 13.26
CA LEU A 72 -25.48 0.09 12.28
C LEU A 72 -25.20 -0.83 11.10
N CYS A 73 -25.17 -0.26 9.90
CA CYS A 73 -24.73 -0.95 8.70
C CYS A 73 -23.48 -0.28 8.13
N VAL A 74 -22.46 -1.10 7.79
CA VAL A 74 -21.23 -0.65 7.15
C VAL A 74 -21.18 -1.19 5.74
N TYR A 75 -20.83 -0.34 4.77
CA TYR A 75 -20.79 -0.73 3.38
C TYR A 75 -19.47 -0.36 2.69
N THR A 76 -19.07 -1.18 1.73
CA THR A 76 -17.92 -0.90 0.87
C THR A 76 -18.31 0.00 -0.30
N ALA A 77 -17.38 0.82 -0.78
CA ALA A 77 -17.59 1.66 -1.96
C ALA A 77 -17.90 0.87 -3.26
N ALA A 78 -17.71 -0.45 -3.25
CA ALA A 78 -18.04 -1.33 -4.38
C ALA A 78 -19.54 -1.68 -4.48
N ILE A 79 -20.33 -1.41 -3.45
CA ILE A 79 -21.77 -1.69 -3.43
C ILE A 79 -22.49 -0.63 -4.25
N SER A 80 -23.32 -1.08 -5.20
CA SER A 80 -24.20 -0.22 -5.98
C SER A 80 -25.44 0.19 -5.18
N GLU A 81 -26.01 1.34 -5.51
CA GLU A 81 -27.20 1.85 -4.82
C GLU A 81 -28.44 0.96 -4.96
N ASP A 82 -28.50 0.12 -5.99
CA ASP A 82 -29.59 -0.84 -6.26
C ASP A 82 -29.43 -2.17 -5.50
N ASN A 83 -28.37 -2.34 -4.72
CA ASN A 83 -28.17 -3.53 -3.90
C ASN A 83 -29.34 -3.72 -2.92
N GLU A 84 -29.90 -4.94 -2.84
CA GLU A 84 -31.08 -5.23 -2.04
C GLU A 84 -30.92 -4.95 -0.55
N GLU A 85 -29.75 -5.24 0.02
CA GLU A 85 -29.45 -4.96 1.44
C GLU A 85 -29.31 -3.46 1.68
N PHE A 86 -28.59 -2.76 0.79
CA PHE A 86 -28.42 -1.32 0.87
C PHE A 86 -29.78 -0.60 0.85
N GLN A 87 -30.69 -1.02 -0.01
CA GLN A 87 -32.06 -0.48 -0.09
C GLN A 87 -32.89 -0.84 1.16
N GLU A 88 -32.75 -2.06 1.70
CA GLU A 88 -33.47 -2.49 2.89
C GLU A 88 -33.04 -1.72 4.13
N VAL A 89 -31.73 -1.48 4.30
CA VAL A 89 -31.18 -0.65 5.38
C VAL A 89 -31.75 0.77 5.32
N LYS A 90 -31.76 1.39 4.11
CA LYS A 90 -32.38 2.70 3.90
C LYS A 90 -33.88 2.69 4.24
N ARG A 91 -34.61 1.66 3.80
CA ARG A 91 -36.05 1.51 4.08
C ARG A 91 -36.39 1.39 5.57
N ARG A 92 -35.51 0.71 6.32
CA ARG A 92 -35.69 0.54 7.81
C ARG A 92 -35.19 1.76 8.59
N GLY A 93 -34.48 2.70 7.95
CA GLY A 93 -33.87 3.86 8.61
C GLY A 93 -32.71 3.49 9.55
N ILE A 94 -32.05 2.35 9.29
CA ILE A 94 -30.85 1.93 10.05
C ILE A 94 -29.71 2.88 9.67
N PRO A 95 -28.95 3.42 10.63
CA PRO A 95 -27.77 4.23 10.36
C PRO A 95 -26.78 3.50 9.43
N MET A 96 -26.16 4.24 8.52
CA MET A 96 -25.20 3.69 7.57
C MET A 96 -23.88 4.44 7.66
N MET A 97 -22.78 3.73 7.46
CA MET A 97 -21.42 4.27 7.50
C MET A 97 -20.58 3.66 6.39
N SER A 98 -19.74 4.46 5.75
CA SER A 98 -18.76 3.94 4.82
C SER A 98 -17.63 3.21 5.56
N ARG A 99 -16.90 2.34 4.85
CA ARG A 99 -15.70 1.68 5.37
C ARG A 99 -14.66 2.70 5.91
N ALA A 100 -14.46 3.81 5.21
CA ALA A 100 -13.48 4.82 5.61
C ALA A 100 -13.93 5.55 6.89
N ASP A 101 -15.23 5.87 6.99
CA ASP A 101 -15.77 6.49 8.21
C ASP A 101 -15.66 5.56 9.41
N LEU A 102 -15.99 4.26 9.24
CA LEU A 102 -15.84 3.27 10.31
C LEU A 102 -14.39 3.18 10.78
N LEU A 103 -13.42 3.11 9.87
CA LEU A 103 -12.00 3.07 10.21
C LEU A 103 -11.60 4.30 11.02
N GLY A 104 -12.02 5.50 10.60
CA GLY A 104 -11.77 6.73 11.36
C GLY A 104 -12.40 6.71 12.77
N ARG A 105 -13.61 6.14 12.92
CA ARG A 105 -14.26 6.01 14.24
C ARG A 105 -13.59 4.98 15.13
N ILE A 106 -13.10 3.88 14.56
CA ILE A 106 -12.29 2.90 15.30
C ILE A 106 -11.02 3.57 15.83
N MET A 107 -10.31 4.37 15.00
CA MET A 107 -9.08 5.08 15.38
C MET A 107 -9.26 5.96 16.62
N GLN A 108 -10.41 6.61 16.77
CA GLN A 108 -10.70 7.51 17.90
C GLN A 108 -10.72 6.81 19.26
N ASN A 109 -10.77 5.46 19.29
CA ASN A 109 -10.68 4.67 20.53
C ASN A 109 -9.24 4.38 20.96
N TYR A 110 -8.24 4.79 20.20
CA TYR A 110 -6.82 4.58 20.50
C TYR A 110 -6.16 5.91 20.88
N ALA A 111 -5.32 5.90 21.91
CA ALA A 111 -4.59 7.10 22.35
C ALA A 111 -3.57 7.56 21.31
N THR A 112 -3.00 6.63 20.55
CA THR A 112 -2.01 6.89 19.51
C THR A 112 -2.47 6.29 18.18
N ALA A 113 -2.99 7.13 17.29
CA ALA A 113 -3.33 6.74 15.93
C ALA A 113 -2.29 7.28 14.95
N ILE A 114 -1.52 6.36 14.35
CA ILE A 114 -0.46 6.67 13.37
C ILE A 114 -1.01 6.42 11.98
N ASN A 115 -1.02 7.44 11.13
CA ASN A 115 -1.46 7.32 9.75
C ASN A 115 -0.35 7.70 8.78
N VAL A 116 -0.05 6.78 7.86
CA VAL A 116 0.97 6.96 6.83
C VAL A 116 0.31 7.32 5.52
N ALA A 117 0.52 8.55 5.07
CA ALA A 117 0.01 9.10 3.82
C ALA A 117 1.16 9.43 2.85
N GLY A 118 0.84 9.52 1.58
CA GLY A 118 1.77 9.82 0.50
C GLY A 118 1.31 9.16 -0.79
N THR A 119 1.71 9.68 -1.92
CA THR A 119 1.42 9.07 -3.21
C THR A 119 2.03 7.66 -3.26
N HIS A 120 3.28 7.51 -2.83
CA HIS A 120 4.03 6.25 -2.85
C HIS A 120 4.62 5.90 -1.48
N GLY A 121 4.97 4.62 -1.27
CA GLY A 121 5.68 4.15 -0.08
C GLY A 121 4.81 3.85 1.14
N LYS A 122 3.52 4.14 1.13
CA LYS A 122 2.59 3.95 2.25
C LYS A 122 2.69 2.56 2.89
N THR A 123 2.48 1.52 2.10
CA THR A 123 2.48 0.12 2.56
C THR A 123 3.81 -0.27 3.21
N THR A 124 4.93 0.03 2.53
CA THR A 124 6.26 -0.30 3.03
C THR A 124 6.57 0.44 4.34
N THR A 125 6.28 1.74 4.40
CA THR A 125 6.51 2.54 5.62
C THR A 125 5.63 2.09 6.78
N THR A 126 4.33 1.82 6.52
CA THR A 126 3.42 1.29 7.54
C THR A 126 3.95 -0.04 8.08
N SER A 127 4.43 -0.92 7.20
CA SER A 127 5.02 -2.19 7.62
C SER A 127 6.31 -2.01 8.40
N MET A 128 7.21 -1.10 8.01
CA MET A 128 8.43 -0.77 8.78
C MET A 128 8.10 -0.24 10.18
N ILE A 129 7.12 0.67 10.31
CA ILE A 129 6.67 1.16 11.61
C ILE A 129 6.07 0.02 12.43
N GLY A 130 5.25 -0.83 11.81
CA GLY A 130 4.64 -2.00 12.46
C GLY A 130 5.70 -2.95 13.01
N GLU A 131 6.73 -3.27 12.22
CA GLU A 131 7.85 -4.12 12.62
C GLU A 131 8.62 -3.54 13.82
N ILE A 132 8.93 -2.24 13.76
CA ILE A 132 9.61 -1.56 14.87
C ILE A 132 8.75 -1.58 16.15
N LEU A 133 7.45 -1.34 16.03
CA LEU A 133 6.54 -1.38 17.18
C LEU A 133 6.44 -2.77 17.80
N MET A 134 6.41 -3.81 16.96
CA MET A 134 6.38 -5.22 17.43
C MET A 134 7.69 -5.62 18.08
N GLU A 135 8.84 -5.29 17.49
CA GLU A 135 10.18 -5.55 18.09
C GLU A 135 10.32 -4.89 19.45
N ALA A 136 9.84 -3.65 19.59
CA ALA A 136 9.80 -2.93 20.86
C ALA A 136 8.68 -3.39 21.81
N ALA A 137 8.01 -4.51 21.54
CA ALA A 137 6.93 -5.09 22.34
C ALA A 137 5.76 -4.12 22.65
N LYS A 138 5.45 -3.20 21.71
CA LYS A 138 4.37 -2.21 21.88
C LYS A 138 2.98 -2.74 21.56
N ASP A 139 2.85 -3.93 21.02
CA ASP A 139 1.60 -4.63 20.74
C ASP A 139 0.52 -3.81 19.98
N PRO A 140 0.85 -3.19 18.81
CA PRO A 140 -0.09 -2.33 18.09
C PRO A 140 -1.20 -3.11 17.38
N THR A 141 -2.34 -2.45 17.15
CA THR A 141 -3.26 -2.83 16.08
C THR A 141 -2.76 -2.24 14.77
N ILE A 142 -2.57 -3.08 13.76
CA ILE A 142 -2.00 -2.70 12.46
C ILE A 142 -2.98 -3.05 11.35
N THR A 143 -3.24 -2.11 10.44
CA THR A 143 -3.91 -2.38 9.15
C THR A 143 -3.04 -1.83 8.02
N VAL A 144 -2.66 -2.70 7.09
CA VAL A 144 -1.76 -2.39 5.99
C VAL A 144 -2.39 -2.81 4.65
N GLY A 145 -2.07 -2.12 3.57
CA GLY A 145 -2.66 -2.38 2.25
C GLY A 145 -2.13 -3.63 1.55
N GLY A 146 -0.99 -4.15 1.99
CA GLY A 146 -0.34 -5.36 1.46
C GLY A 146 -0.23 -6.46 2.50
N MET A 147 0.24 -7.64 2.09
CA MET A 147 0.52 -8.74 3.01
C MET A 147 1.86 -8.50 3.71
N MET A 148 1.86 -8.51 5.01
CA MET A 148 3.03 -8.39 5.86
C MET A 148 3.35 -9.77 6.46
N LYS A 149 4.52 -10.33 6.13
CA LYS A 149 4.90 -11.71 6.50
C LYS A 149 4.84 -11.95 8.01
N ASP A 150 5.35 -11.02 8.79
CA ASP A 150 5.52 -11.16 10.25
C ASP A 150 4.19 -11.19 11.02
N ILE A 151 3.10 -10.71 10.40
CA ILE A 151 1.74 -10.85 10.97
C ILE A 151 0.89 -11.88 10.21
N GLY A 152 1.45 -12.51 9.15
CA GLY A 152 0.74 -13.49 8.33
C GLY A 152 -0.48 -12.94 7.59
N GLY A 153 -0.53 -11.61 7.35
CA GLY A 153 -1.69 -10.97 6.77
C GLY A 153 -1.53 -9.46 6.58
N ASN A 154 -2.65 -8.80 6.43
CA ASN A 154 -2.75 -7.35 6.31
C ASN A 154 -3.39 -6.68 7.53
N LEU A 155 -3.73 -7.49 8.54
CA LEU A 155 -4.31 -7.06 9.81
C LEU A 155 -3.63 -7.77 10.98
N ARG A 156 -3.36 -7.01 12.03
CA ARG A 156 -3.03 -7.51 13.36
C ARG A 156 -3.88 -6.75 14.37
N VAL A 157 -4.58 -7.46 15.24
CA VAL A 157 -5.32 -6.86 16.37
C VAL A 157 -4.42 -6.94 17.61
N GLY A 158 -3.93 -5.78 18.06
CA GLY A 158 -3.14 -5.64 19.28
C GLY A 158 -3.98 -5.21 20.48
N GLN A 159 -3.42 -5.31 21.67
CA GLN A 159 -4.09 -4.95 22.91
C GLN A 159 -3.61 -3.60 23.49
N SER A 160 -2.67 -2.91 22.83
CA SER A 160 -2.23 -1.58 23.26
C SER A 160 -3.14 -0.47 22.71
N ASP A 161 -2.87 0.75 23.19
CA ASP A 161 -3.56 1.97 22.71
C ASP A 161 -2.91 2.55 21.45
N ILE A 162 -2.22 1.73 20.64
CA ILE A 162 -1.58 2.14 19.39
C ILE A 162 -2.33 1.53 18.19
N PHE A 163 -2.76 2.40 17.29
CA PHE A 163 -3.35 2.04 16.01
C PHE A 163 -2.47 2.56 14.87
N LEU A 164 -2.10 1.70 13.94
CA LEU A 164 -1.28 2.02 12.79
C LEU A 164 -2.02 1.67 11.49
N ALA A 165 -2.17 2.65 10.59
CA ALA A 165 -2.86 2.45 9.33
C ALA A 165 -2.28 3.27 8.17
N GLU A 166 -2.43 2.74 6.97
CA GLU A 166 -2.26 3.53 5.76
C GLU A 166 -3.41 4.53 5.59
N ALA A 167 -3.08 5.72 5.10
CA ALA A 167 -4.03 6.78 4.80
C ALA A 167 -4.00 7.08 3.29
N CYS A 168 -4.97 6.52 2.56
CA CYS A 168 -5.07 6.70 1.11
C CYS A 168 -5.77 8.02 0.77
N GLU A 169 -5.15 8.80 -0.08
CA GLU A 169 -5.63 10.10 -0.56
C GLU A 169 -6.77 9.96 -1.59
N TYR A 170 -6.85 8.82 -2.28
CA TYR A 170 -7.84 8.60 -3.33
C TYR A 170 -9.27 8.79 -2.81
N THR A 171 -10.05 9.57 -3.55
CA THR A 171 -11.41 10.01 -3.19
C THR A 171 -11.50 10.72 -1.83
N ASN A 172 -10.40 11.31 -1.36
CA ASN A 172 -10.31 11.96 -0.05
C ASN A 172 -10.69 11.04 1.13
N SER A 173 -10.51 9.72 0.97
CA SER A 173 -10.94 8.76 2.01
C SER A 173 -10.21 8.96 3.35
N PHE A 174 -8.97 9.44 3.34
CA PHE A 174 -8.21 9.75 4.55
C PHE A 174 -8.77 10.97 5.34
N HIS A 175 -9.66 11.79 4.73
CA HIS A 175 -10.36 12.85 5.46
C HIS A 175 -11.34 12.32 6.51
N SER A 176 -11.72 11.06 6.45
CA SER A 176 -12.52 10.41 7.51
C SER A 176 -11.68 9.98 8.71
N PHE A 177 -10.33 10.07 8.64
CA PHE A 177 -9.42 9.60 9.70
C PHE A 177 -9.15 10.66 10.76
N PHE A 178 -8.73 10.23 11.93
CA PHE A 178 -8.42 11.06 13.09
C PHE A 178 -7.02 10.68 13.64
N PRO A 179 -5.94 11.01 12.93
CA PRO A 179 -4.59 10.70 13.39
C PRO A 179 -4.20 11.55 14.61
N SER A 180 -3.38 10.97 15.50
CA SER A 180 -2.54 11.73 16.43
C SER A 180 -1.12 11.93 15.88
N ILE A 181 -0.70 11.06 14.95
CA ILE A 181 0.56 11.17 14.20
C ILE A 181 0.25 10.99 12.72
N ALA A 182 0.55 12.00 11.91
CA ALA A 182 0.45 11.95 10.45
C ALA A 182 1.85 11.92 9.83
N VAL A 183 2.11 10.90 9.01
CA VAL A 183 3.35 10.74 8.24
C VAL A 183 3.07 11.09 6.80
N ILE A 184 3.80 12.05 6.22
CA ILE A 184 3.66 12.49 4.83
C ILE A 184 4.94 12.17 4.07
N LEU A 185 4.88 11.14 3.21
CA LEU A 185 6.05 10.61 2.52
C LEU A 185 6.42 11.42 1.28
N ASN A 186 5.45 11.69 0.45
CA ASN A 186 5.56 12.42 -0.81
C ASN A 186 4.17 12.89 -1.26
N VAL A 187 4.13 13.93 -2.10
CA VAL A 187 2.88 14.47 -2.67
C VAL A 187 3.13 14.75 -4.15
N GLU A 188 2.55 13.93 -5.00
CA GLU A 188 2.79 13.90 -6.44
C GLU A 188 1.46 13.80 -7.22
N ALA A 189 1.51 14.05 -8.52
CA ALA A 189 0.34 13.98 -9.37
C ALA A 189 -0.06 12.52 -9.64
N ASP A 190 -1.06 12.03 -8.94
CA ASP A 190 -1.72 10.75 -9.18
C ASP A 190 -3.24 10.91 -9.02
N HIS A 191 -4.01 9.89 -9.39
CA HIS A 191 -5.46 9.89 -9.29
C HIS A 191 -6.12 11.09 -9.99
N LEU A 192 -5.59 11.47 -11.18
CA LEU A 192 -6.12 12.58 -11.98
C LEU A 192 -7.51 12.28 -12.62
N ASP A 193 -8.05 11.11 -12.38
CA ASP A 193 -9.47 10.75 -12.58
C ASP A 193 -10.37 11.34 -11.49
N PHE A 194 -9.83 11.65 -10.34
CA PHE A 194 -10.52 12.25 -9.20
C PHE A 194 -10.08 13.69 -8.93
N PHE A 195 -8.76 13.94 -8.83
CA PHE A 195 -8.19 15.26 -8.60
C PHE A 195 -7.98 16.00 -9.93
N LYS A 196 -8.25 17.28 -9.92
CA LYS A 196 -8.07 18.14 -11.10
C LYS A 196 -6.58 18.35 -11.43
N ASP A 197 -5.77 18.59 -10.42
CA ASP A 197 -4.34 18.88 -10.55
C ASP A 197 -3.58 18.67 -9.23
N ILE A 198 -2.26 18.87 -9.27
CA ILE A 198 -1.39 18.72 -8.10
C ILE A 198 -1.74 19.69 -6.95
N ASN A 199 -2.35 20.83 -7.23
CA ASN A 199 -2.70 21.78 -6.19
C ASN A 199 -3.88 21.26 -5.37
N GLU A 200 -4.89 20.68 -6.02
CA GLU A 200 -6.00 20.04 -5.33
C GLU A 200 -5.53 18.84 -4.49
N ILE A 201 -4.54 18.09 -4.97
CA ILE A 201 -3.91 17.03 -4.17
C ILE A 201 -3.22 17.62 -2.93
N ARG A 202 -2.45 18.70 -3.08
CA ARG A 202 -1.80 19.40 -1.96
C ARG A 202 -2.81 19.90 -0.92
N ASP A 203 -3.88 20.52 -1.37
CA ASP A 203 -4.96 21.00 -0.50
C ASP A 203 -5.61 19.83 0.27
N SER A 204 -5.78 18.68 -0.39
CA SER A 204 -6.29 17.47 0.23
C SER A 204 -5.37 16.95 1.34
N PHE A 205 -4.05 16.90 1.11
CA PHE A 205 -3.07 16.53 2.14
C PHE A 205 -3.01 17.54 3.29
N LYS A 206 -3.10 18.85 3.00
CA LYS A 206 -3.18 19.88 4.03
C LYS A 206 -4.42 19.68 4.91
N THR A 207 -5.58 19.47 4.30
CA THR A 207 -6.84 19.15 5.02
C THR A 207 -6.69 17.91 5.90
N PHE A 208 -5.97 16.88 5.46
CA PHE A 208 -5.70 15.69 6.26
C PHE A 208 -4.82 16.04 7.49
N ILE A 209 -3.76 16.83 7.31
CA ILE A 209 -2.88 17.27 8.41
C ILE A 209 -3.64 18.13 9.43
N GLU A 210 -4.56 18.97 8.99
CA GLU A 210 -5.40 19.80 9.86
C GLU A 210 -6.32 18.99 10.78
N ARG A 211 -6.53 17.70 10.50
CA ARG A 211 -7.30 16.79 11.37
C ARG A 211 -6.55 16.32 12.61
N LEU A 212 -5.25 16.55 12.69
CA LEU A 212 -4.47 16.28 13.89
C LEU A 212 -5.00 17.12 15.08
N PRO A 213 -5.00 16.60 16.30
CA PRO A 213 -5.26 17.38 17.49
C PRO A 213 -4.16 18.47 17.69
N GLU A 214 -4.39 19.42 18.57
CA GLU A 214 -3.44 20.54 18.81
C GLU A 214 -2.07 20.07 19.32
N ASP A 215 -2.01 18.94 20.00
CA ASP A 215 -0.78 18.28 20.48
C ASP A 215 -0.26 17.17 19.53
N GLY A 216 -0.87 17.04 18.36
CA GLY A 216 -0.53 16.05 17.35
C GLY A 216 0.85 16.24 16.73
N LEU A 217 1.33 15.22 16.03
CA LEU A 217 2.63 15.21 15.35
C LEU A 217 2.47 15.08 13.83
N VAL A 218 3.16 15.94 13.10
CA VAL A 218 3.42 15.78 11.65
C VAL A 218 4.85 15.27 11.46
N VAL A 219 5.02 14.16 10.78
CA VAL A 219 6.31 13.66 10.26
C VAL A 219 6.29 13.84 8.76
N ILE A 220 7.09 14.74 8.21
CA ILE A 220 6.98 15.14 6.80
C ILE A 220 8.33 15.09 6.08
N ASN A 221 8.30 14.60 4.84
CA ASN A 221 9.46 14.65 3.96
C ASN A 221 9.73 16.07 3.51
N ARG A 222 10.90 16.59 3.85
CA ARG A 222 11.36 17.94 3.47
C ARG A 222 11.65 18.09 1.98
N ASP A 223 11.84 16.98 1.28
CA ASP A 223 12.11 16.99 -0.16
C ASP A 223 10.83 17.19 -1.01
N ILE A 224 9.65 17.19 -0.39
CA ILE A 224 8.39 17.55 -1.06
C ILE A 224 8.48 19.01 -1.52
N PRO A 225 8.30 19.29 -2.83
CA PRO A 225 8.31 20.68 -3.31
C PRO A 225 7.32 21.57 -2.56
N HIS A 226 7.81 22.66 -1.97
CA HIS A 226 7.02 23.57 -1.14
C HIS A 226 6.40 22.90 0.09
N TYR A 227 7.15 22.01 0.77
CA TYR A 227 6.65 21.30 1.95
C TYR A 227 6.18 22.25 3.06
N GLU A 228 6.70 23.47 3.12
CA GLU A 228 6.30 24.53 4.07
C GLU A 228 4.80 24.87 3.97
N TYR A 229 4.19 24.70 2.78
CA TYR A 229 2.77 24.88 2.56
C TYR A 229 1.90 24.01 3.48
N PHE A 230 2.37 22.80 3.76
CA PHE A 230 1.67 21.85 4.64
C PHE A 230 1.83 22.19 6.13
N LEU A 231 2.77 23.09 6.46
CA LEU A 231 3.11 23.46 7.83
C LEU A 231 2.51 24.82 8.25
N GLU A 232 1.85 25.51 7.33
CA GLU A 232 1.16 26.75 7.63
C GLU A 232 -0.04 26.50 8.56
N ASP A 233 -0.24 27.38 9.53
CA ASP A 233 -1.39 27.41 10.45
C ASP A 233 -1.57 26.14 11.32
N LEU A 234 -0.50 25.38 11.56
CA LEU A 234 -0.55 24.15 12.37
C LEU A 234 -0.73 24.39 13.88
N GLY A 235 -0.72 25.65 14.35
CA GLY A 235 -0.89 25.96 15.78
C GLY A 235 0.22 25.36 16.65
N GLY A 236 -0.15 24.61 17.71
CA GLY A 236 0.77 23.97 18.64
C GLY A 236 1.28 22.59 18.23
N ARG A 237 0.90 22.10 17.05
CA ARG A 237 1.29 20.75 16.57
C ARG A 237 2.80 20.63 16.42
N LYS A 238 3.33 19.47 16.76
CA LYS A 238 4.76 19.17 16.61
C LYS A 238 5.08 18.82 15.16
N ILE A 239 6.27 19.17 14.71
CA ILE A 239 6.76 18.91 13.38
C ILE A 239 8.10 18.19 13.50
N ILE A 240 8.25 17.09 12.78
CA ILE A 240 9.52 16.38 12.58
C ILE A 240 9.70 16.21 11.08
N THR A 241 10.86 16.61 10.57
CA THR A 241 11.21 16.52 9.16
C THR A 241 12.18 15.36 8.91
N PHE A 242 12.06 14.72 7.76
CA PHE A 242 13.06 13.77 7.27
C PHE A 242 13.37 14.04 5.80
N GLY A 243 14.48 13.54 5.30
CA GLY A 243 14.91 13.74 3.91
C GLY A 243 16.35 14.22 3.81
N HIS A 244 16.62 15.14 2.89
CA HIS A 244 17.94 15.71 2.68
C HIS A 244 18.16 17.04 3.44
N GLY A 245 19.40 17.54 3.39
CA GLY A 245 19.78 18.87 3.90
C GLY A 245 19.66 18.98 5.41
N ASP A 246 18.92 19.98 5.89
CA ASP A 246 18.76 20.29 7.32
C ASP A 246 17.52 19.63 7.93
N ALA A 247 17.05 18.49 7.39
CA ALA A 247 15.98 17.74 7.99
C ALA A 247 16.41 17.16 9.35
N ASP A 248 15.45 16.96 10.26
CA ASP A 248 15.70 16.40 11.60
C ASP A 248 16.28 14.99 11.54
N TYR A 249 15.85 14.21 10.54
CA TYR A 249 16.36 12.85 10.26
C TYR A 249 16.92 12.78 8.85
N THR A 250 18.22 12.48 8.73
CA THR A 250 18.90 12.35 7.43
C THR A 250 19.74 11.08 7.36
N ALA A 251 19.97 10.60 6.13
CA ALA A 251 20.81 9.47 5.82
C ALA A 251 22.07 9.93 5.07
N ASN A 252 23.24 9.63 5.62
CA ASN A 252 24.52 9.95 4.98
C ASN A 252 25.37 8.69 4.83
N PHE A 253 26.46 8.77 4.05
CA PHE A 253 27.38 7.65 3.82
C PHE A 253 26.69 6.37 3.35
N ILE A 254 25.78 6.55 2.36
CA ILE A 254 24.98 5.46 1.78
C ILE A 254 25.89 4.50 1.04
N SER A 255 25.71 3.21 1.29
CA SER A 255 26.35 2.11 0.57
C SER A 255 25.36 1.00 0.30
N TYR A 256 25.63 0.16 -0.68
CA TYR A 256 24.76 -0.94 -1.07
C TYR A 256 25.51 -2.27 -1.02
N ASP A 257 24.84 -3.32 -0.60
CA ASP A 257 25.36 -4.68 -0.70
C ASP A 257 25.21 -5.25 -2.12
N HIS A 258 25.58 -6.53 -2.29
CA HIS A 258 25.46 -7.24 -3.56
C HIS A 258 23.99 -7.34 -4.09
N TYR A 259 23.01 -7.24 -3.24
CA TYR A 259 21.58 -7.28 -3.58
C TYR A 259 20.92 -5.89 -3.63
N ALA A 260 21.74 -4.85 -3.74
CA ALA A 260 21.29 -3.46 -3.73
C ALA A 260 20.51 -3.04 -2.46
N ARG A 261 20.78 -3.72 -1.33
CA ARG A 261 20.22 -3.37 -0.03
C ARG A 261 21.03 -2.23 0.57
N PRO A 262 20.41 -1.12 0.97
CA PRO A 262 21.15 0.03 1.45
C PRO A 262 21.60 -0.13 2.92
N SER A 263 22.76 0.44 3.19
CA SER A 263 23.21 0.80 4.53
C SER A 263 23.57 2.27 4.55
N PHE A 264 23.27 2.96 5.63
CA PHE A 264 23.57 4.39 5.79
C PHE A 264 23.87 4.74 7.25
N THR A 265 24.50 5.89 7.48
CA THR A 265 24.62 6.47 8.82
C THR A 265 23.43 7.38 9.05
N LEU A 266 22.66 7.12 10.11
CA LEU A 266 21.56 7.96 10.55
C LEU A 266 22.08 9.19 11.27
N PHE A 267 21.59 10.35 10.90
CA PHE A 267 21.73 11.59 11.68
C PHE A 267 20.36 12.01 12.22
N GLU A 268 20.29 12.21 13.54
CA GLU A 268 19.12 12.71 14.25
C GLU A 268 19.46 14.10 14.80
N HIS A 269 18.80 15.15 14.31
CA HIS A 269 19.09 16.56 14.62
C HIS A 269 20.58 16.93 14.45
N GLY A 270 21.20 16.41 13.39
CA GLY A 270 22.62 16.61 13.08
C GLY A 270 23.61 15.78 13.89
N GLU A 271 23.15 14.95 14.82
CA GLU A 271 24.00 14.02 15.59
C GLU A 271 24.05 12.64 14.95
N ASP A 272 25.26 12.09 14.80
CA ASP A 272 25.47 10.72 14.31
C ASP A 272 24.94 9.71 15.33
N ARG A 273 23.96 8.90 14.89
CA ARG A 273 23.37 7.81 15.68
C ARG A 273 23.88 6.43 15.30
N GLY A 274 24.77 6.37 14.31
CA GLY A 274 25.36 5.12 13.85
C GLY A 274 24.68 4.54 12.60
N LYS A 275 25.17 3.35 12.26
CA LYS A 275 24.80 2.67 11.01
C LYS A 275 23.43 1.97 11.12
N VAL A 276 22.60 2.16 10.10
CA VAL A 276 21.37 1.42 9.83
C VAL A 276 21.58 0.59 8.56
N THR A 277 21.13 -0.66 8.55
CA THR A 277 21.17 -1.55 7.40
C THR A 277 19.77 -2.07 7.14
N LEU A 278 19.28 -1.91 5.89
CA LEU A 278 18.00 -2.43 5.48
C LEU A 278 18.16 -3.77 4.75
N SER A 279 17.20 -4.66 4.92
CA SER A 279 17.12 -5.92 4.16
C SER A 279 16.26 -5.82 2.90
N VAL A 280 15.64 -4.67 2.67
CA VAL A 280 14.89 -4.37 1.44
C VAL A 280 15.73 -3.56 0.46
N THR A 281 15.48 -3.78 -0.83
CA THR A 281 16.24 -3.18 -1.95
C THR A 281 15.69 -1.79 -2.29
N GLY A 282 16.55 -0.88 -2.75
CA GLY A 282 16.17 0.40 -3.33
C GLY A 282 16.37 1.61 -2.41
N GLU A 283 16.82 2.70 -3.02
CA GLU A 283 17.15 3.95 -2.33
C GLU A 283 15.92 4.62 -1.67
N HIS A 284 14.74 4.52 -2.31
CA HIS A 284 13.50 5.04 -1.77
C HIS A 284 13.16 4.44 -0.39
N ASN A 285 13.63 3.22 -0.09
CA ASN A 285 13.43 2.59 1.21
C ASN A 285 14.29 3.21 2.32
N ILE A 286 15.35 3.95 1.97
CA ILE A 286 16.06 4.78 2.95
C ILE A 286 15.11 5.83 3.52
N TYR A 287 14.41 6.58 2.65
CA TYR A 287 13.47 7.64 3.07
C TYR A 287 12.23 7.08 3.76
N ASN A 288 11.71 5.93 3.30
CA ASN A 288 10.65 5.20 4.01
C ASN A 288 11.11 4.86 5.44
N SER A 289 12.35 4.36 5.60
CA SER A 289 12.91 4.03 6.91
C SER A 289 13.16 5.25 7.78
N LEU A 290 13.61 6.40 7.23
CA LEU A 290 13.79 7.64 7.99
C LEU A 290 12.48 8.10 8.64
N SER A 291 11.37 8.03 7.89
CA SER A 291 10.05 8.37 8.44
C SER A 291 9.60 7.42 9.54
N ALA A 292 9.85 6.10 9.37
CA ALA A 292 9.57 5.10 10.37
C ALA A 292 10.42 5.28 11.64
N ILE A 293 11.70 5.60 11.48
CA ILE A 293 12.62 5.93 12.57
C ILE A 293 12.12 7.16 13.33
N ALA A 294 11.73 8.24 12.63
CA ALA A 294 11.22 9.46 13.23
C ALA A 294 10.00 9.21 14.13
N VAL A 295 9.04 8.43 13.64
CA VAL A 295 7.86 8.00 14.43
C VAL A 295 8.29 7.19 15.65
N ALA A 296 9.16 6.18 15.48
CA ALA A 296 9.61 5.29 16.54
C ALA A 296 10.38 6.05 17.63
N ARG A 297 11.25 6.97 17.24
CA ARG A 297 12.00 7.83 18.18
C ARG A 297 11.10 8.76 18.96
N TYR A 298 10.08 9.35 18.32
CA TYR A 298 9.07 10.15 19.00
C TYR A 298 8.29 9.34 20.05
N LEU A 299 8.03 8.05 19.78
CA LEU A 299 7.39 7.13 20.72
C LEU A 299 8.35 6.56 21.80
N GLY A 300 9.60 7.03 21.83
CA GLY A 300 10.60 6.65 22.83
C GLY A 300 11.18 5.26 22.63
N ILE A 301 11.12 4.70 21.40
CA ILE A 301 11.73 3.41 21.09
C ILE A 301 13.25 3.56 20.99
N SER A 302 13.99 2.58 21.49
CA SER A 302 15.45 2.58 21.49
C SER A 302 15.99 2.49 20.06
N PHE A 303 17.17 3.08 19.82
CA PHE A 303 17.80 2.98 18.50
C PHE A 303 18.20 1.54 18.15
N GLU A 304 18.53 0.72 19.15
CA GLU A 304 18.88 -0.69 18.94
C GLU A 304 17.67 -1.51 18.44
N ASP A 305 16.50 -1.37 19.08
CA ASP A 305 15.27 -2.05 18.63
C ASP A 305 14.90 -1.61 17.22
N ILE A 306 15.05 -0.31 16.89
CA ILE A 306 14.79 0.22 15.55
C ILE A 306 15.72 -0.42 14.51
N LYS A 307 17.02 -0.50 14.80
CA LYS A 307 18.01 -1.11 13.89
C LYS A 307 17.72 -2.59 13.66
N GLU A 308 17.41 -3.32 14.72
CA GLU A 308 17.12 -4.75 14.64
C GLU A 308 15.86 -4.99 13.80
N ALA A 309 14.78 -4.26 14.06
CA ALA A 309 13.55 -4.37 13.30
C ALA A 309 13.76 -4.07 11.81
N LEU A 310 14.43 -2.97 11.47
CA LEU A 310 14.70 -2.61 10.08
C LEU A 310 15.65 -3.59 9.39
N HIS A 311 16.57 -4.21 10.11
CA HIS A 311 17.45 -5.25 9.58
C HIS A 311 16.69 -6.55 9.31
N ARG A 312 15.70 -6.91 10.13
CA ARG A 312 14.86 -8.10 9.95
C ARG A 312 13.77 -7.90 8.92
N PHE A 313 13.30 -6.68 8.74
CA PHE A 313 12.22 -6.36 7.80
C PHE A 313 12.54 -6.82 6.38
N SER A 314 11.91 -7.89 5.93
CA SER A 314 12.14 -8.51 4.63
C SER A 314 11.27 -7.94 3.49
N GLY A 315 10.47 -6.90 3.78
CA GLY A 315 9.55 -6.28 2.82
C GLY A 315 8.11 -6.77 2.98
N THR A 316 7.26 -6.24 2.13
CA THR A 316 5.86 -6.67 1.95
C THR A 316 5.70 -7.36 0.61
N ASP A 317 4.73 -8.23 0.48
CA ASP A 317 4.45 -8.89 -0.77
C ASP A 317 4.26 -7.89 -1.91
N ARG A 318 4.77 -8.26 -3.07
CA ARG A 318 4.70 -7.45 -4.29
C ARG A 318 5.42 -6.09 -4.20
N ARG A 319 6.46 -5.95 -3.36
CA ARG A 319 7.31 -4.75 -3.28
C ARG A 319 8.78 -5.16 -3.46
N PHE A 320 9.24 -5.20 -4.72
CA PHE A 320 10.53 -5.77 -5.14
C PHE A 320 10.75 -7.16 -4.52
N GLN A 321 9.67 -7.95 -4.50
CA GLN A 321 9.65 -9.26 -3.86
C GLN A 321 10.33 -10.28 -4.74
N ARG A 322 11.44 -10.84 -4.26
CA ARG A 322 12.06 -11.98 -4.92
C ARG A 322 11.17 -13.20 -4.74
N LYS A 323 10.77 -13.83 -5.85
CA LYS A 323 9.86 -14.98 -5.88
C LYS A 323 10.60 -16.31 -6.03
N GLY A 324 11.77 -16.29 -6.71
CA GLY A 324 12.53 -17.49 -6.94
C GLY A 324 13.41 -17.45 -8.19
N LYS A 325 13.78 -18.65 -8.68
CA LYS A 325 14.56 -18.83 -9.89
C LYS A 325 14.03 -19.98 -10.73
N ILE A 326 14.15 -19.84 -12.04
CA ILE A 326 13.93 -20.93 -13.00
C ILE A 326 14.94 -20.79 -14.14
N ASN A 327 15.48 -21.93 -14.65
CA ASN A 327 16.47 -21.95 -15.72
C ASN A 327 17.66 -20.98 -15.49
N GLY A 328 18.02 -20.70 -14.21
CA GLY A 328 19.11 -19.83 -13.83
C GLY A 328 18.81 -18.33 -13.87
N PHE A 329 17.63 -17.87 -14.28
CA PHE A 329 17.21 -16.47 -14.15
C PHE A 329 16.38 -16.23 -12.88
N THR A 330 16.49 -15.04 -12.32
CA THR A 330 15.77 -14.63 -11.09
C THR A 330 14.45 -13.98 -11.46
N ILE A 331 13.39 -14.30 -10.71
CA ILE A 331 12.05 -13.68 -10.82
C ILE A 331 11.79 -12.81 -9.59
N ILE A 332 11.43 -11.56 -9.84
CA ILE A 332 10.95 -10.57 -8.85
C ILE A 332 9.54 -10.14 -9.24
N ASP A 333 8.68 -9.89 -8.25
CA ASP A 333 7.37 -9.23 -8.46
C ASP A 333 7.33 -7.87 -7.79
N ASP A 334 6.76 -6.87 -8.49
CA ASP A 334 6.59 -5.53 -7.98
C ASP A 334 5.21 -4.97 -8.34
N TYR A 335 4.56 -4.36 -7.37
CA TYR A 335 3.24 -3.73 -7.52
C TYR A 335 3.27 -2.39 -8.26
N ALA A 336 4.45 -1.88 -8.63
CA ALA A 336 4.65 -0.60 -9.30
C ALA A 336 3.73 -0.46 -10.52
N HIS A 337 2.94 0.60 -10.53
CA HIS A 337 1.93 0.86 -11.55
C HIS A 337 1.80 2.36 -11.88
N HIS A 338 2.65 3.19 -11.30
CA HIS A 338 2.84 4.60 -11.63
C HIS A 338 4.25 4.81 -12.19
N PRO A 339 4.48 5.73 -13.16
CA PRO A 339 5.80 5.91 -13.79
C PRO A 339 6.95 6.09 -12.80
N GLN A 340 6.75 6.82 -11.72
CA GLN A 340 7.78 7.05 -10.70
C GLN A 340 8.10 5.79 -9.89
N GLU A 341 7.10 4.99 -9.54
CA GLU A 341 7.31 3.68 -8.91
C GLU A 341 8.10 2.75 -9.84
N ILE A 342 7.72 2.71 -11.13
CA ILE A 342 8.42 1.94 -12.16
C ILE A 342 9.88 2.38 -12.26
N ALA A 343 10.14 3.69 -12.34
CA ALA A 343 11.50 4.22 -12.39
C ALA A 343 12.31 3.85 -11.13
N ALA A 344 11.69 3.93 -9.94
CA ALA A 344 12.33 3.55 -8.68
C ALA A 344 12.66 2.04 -8.62
N THR A 345 11.74 1.19 -9.08
CA THR A 345 11.93 -0.26 -9.16
C THR A 345 13.03 -0.62 -10.16
N ILE A 346 13.04 0.01 -11.36
CA ILE A 346 14.10 -0.22 -12.36
C ILE A 346 15.45 0.27 -11.85
N ALA A 347 15.52 1.43 -11.19
CA ALA A 347 16.76 1.94 -10.59
C ALA A 347 17.30 1.02 -9.49
N ALA A 348 16.44 0.39 -8.71
CA ALA A 348 16.82 -0.65 -7.75
C ALA A 348 17.31 -1.92 -8.46
N ALA A 349 16.61 -2.34 -9.51
CA ALA A 349 16.99 -3.50 -10.32
C ALA A 349 18.34 -3.34 -11.02
N GLN A 350 18.67 -2.15 -11.48
CA GLN A 350 19.98 -1.85 -12.10
C GLN A 350 21.16 -2.02 -11.13
N LYS A 351 20.90 -1.87 -9.83
CA LYS A 351 21.92 -2.13 -8.79
C LYS A 351 21.96 -3.61 -8.36
N TYR A 352 20.94 -4.41 -8.74
CA TYR A 352 20.85 -5.83 -8.44
C TYR A 352 21.67 -6.63 -9.47
N PRO A 353 22.36 -7.74 -9.09
CA PRO A 353 23.16 -8.54 -10.02
C PRO A 353 22.33 -9.15 -11.13
N HIS A 354 22.61 -8.81 -12.35
CA HIS A 354 21.94 -9.40 -13.52
C HIS A 354 22.78 -9.25 -14.79
N ARG A 355 22.48 -10.09 -15.78
CA ARG A 355 23.04 -10.00 -17.14
C ARG A 355 22.21 -9.05 -18.02
N LYS A 356 20.89 -9.23 -18.03
CA LYS A 356 19.89 -8.37 -18.67
C LYS A 356 18.69 -8.19 -17.74
N LEU A 357 18.09 -7.00 -17.77
CA LEU A 357 16.87 -6.65 -17.07
C LEU A 357 15.67 -6.77 -18.00
N TRP A 358 14.77 -7.72 -17.69
CA TRP A 358 13.50 -7.93 -18.36
C TRP A 358 12.35 -7.40 -17.50
N ILE A 359 11.46 -6.60 -18.07
CA ILE A 359 10.24 -6.14 -17.41
C ILE A 359 9.02 -6.71 -18.14
N VAL A 360 8.15 -7.41 -17.41
CA VAL A 360 6.82 -7.79 -17.87
C VAL A 360 5.82 -6.86 -17.21
N PHE A 361 5.36 -5.87 -17.94
CA PHE A 361 4.52 -4.80 -17.40
C PHE A 361 3.06 -4.94 -17.83
N GLN A 362 2.16 -4.87 -16.84
CA GLN A 362 0.71 -4.76 -17.05
C GLN A 362 0.23 -3.36 -16.68
N PRO A 363 -0.09 -2.49 -17.64
CA PRO A 363 -0.67 -1.19 -17.32
C PRO A 363 -1.99 -1.35 -16.54
N HIS A 364 -2.23 -0.47 -15.56
CA HIS A 364 -3.42 -0.52 -14.72
C HIS A 364 -4.33 0.65 -15.03
N THR A 365 -5.57 0.35 -15.45
CA THR A 365 -6.64 1.21 -15.94
C THR A 365 -6.35 1.94 -17.28
N TYR A 366 -7.40 2.12 -18.07
CA TYR A 366 -7.30 2.80 -19.36
C TYR A 366 -7.06 4.30 -19.21
N SER A 367 -7.70 4.93 -18.23
CA SER A 367 -7.59 6.37 -17.98
C SER A 367 -6.16 6.76 -17.59
N ARG A 368 -5.57 6.05 -16.62
CA ARG A 368 -4.19 6.28 -16.18
C ARG A 368 -3.20 6.02 -17.31
N THR A 369 -3.34 4.90 -18.00
CA THR A 369 -2.45 4.54 -19.14
C THR A 369 -2.44 5.64 -20.19
N LYS A 370 -3.59 6.22 -20.52
CA LYS A 370 -3.67 7.33 -21.48
C LYS A 370 -3.07 8.62 -20.95
N ALA A 371 -3.37 8.97 -19.70
CA ALA A 371 -2.93 10.22 -19.10
C ALA A 371 -1.42 10.29 -18.92
N LEU A 372 -0.76 9.16 -18.62
CA LEU A 372 0.66 9.07 -18.28
C LEU A 372 1.48 8.30 -19.32
N MET A 373 1.00 8.21 -20.57
CA MET A 373 1.63 7.36 -21.59
C MET A 373 3.09 7.70 -21.87
N GLU A 374 3.43 8.98 -21.99
CA GLU A 374 4.80 9.46 -22.23
C GLU A 374 5.70 9.15 -21.02
N ASP A 375 5.18 9.34 -19.82
CA ASP A 375 5.91 9.06 -18.58
C ASP A 375 6.15 7.56 -18.40
N PHE A 376 5.17 6.70 -18.76
CA PHE A 376 5.37 5.24 -18.79
C PHE A 376 6.45 4.85 -19.78
N ALA A 377 6.41 5.41 -21.00
CA ALA A 377 7.42 5.11 -22.01
C ALA A 377 8.83 5.51 -21.52
N GLY A 378 8.98 6.69 -20.92
CA GLY A 378 10.24 7.17 -20.36
C GLY A 378 10.78 6.32 -19.21
N ALA A 379 9.88 5.91 -18.28
CA ALA A 379 10.26 5.09 -17.14
C ALA A 379 10.69 3.68 -17.57
N LEU A 380 9.89 3.01 -18.41
CA LEU A 380 10.15 1.64 -18.88
C LEU A 380 11.38 1.54 -19.78
N ALA A 381 11.68 2.58 -20.56
CA ALA A 381 12.84 2.60 -21.48
C ALA A 381 14.20 2.44 -20.79
N GLN A 382 14.25 2.49 -19.46
CA GLN A 382 15.46 2.26 -18.68
C GLN A 382 15.80 0.76 -18.50
N ALA A 383 14.90 -0.17 -18.87
CA ALA A 383 15.17 -1.61 -18.88
C ALA A 383 15.71 -2.07 -20.23
N ASP A 384 16.35 -3.26 -20.26
CA ASP A 384 16.94 -3.81 -21.50
C ASP A 384 15.87 -4.37 -22.45
N GLU A 385 14.87 -5.05 -21.91
CA GLU A 385 13.80 -5.72 -22.66
C GLU A 385 12.46 -5.55 -21.94
N ILE A 386 11.41 -5.19 -22.66
CA ILE A 386 10.09 -4.94 -22.08
C ILE A 386 9.03 -5.78 -22.79
N ILE A 387 8.20 -6.48 -22.02
CA ILE A 387 6.98 -7.15 -22.49
C ILE A 387 5.79 -6.42 -21.90
N LEU A 388 4.88 -5.94 -22.73
CA LEU A 388 3.63 -5.32 -22.33
C LEU A 388 2.50 -6.34 -22.45
N ALA A 389 1.81 -6.61 -21.34
CA ALA A 389 0.54 -7.36 -21.31
C ALA A 389 -0.63 -6.43 -21.66
N ASP A 390 -1.83 -7.00 -21.81
CA ASP A 390 -3.05 -6.20 -21.92
C ASP A 390 -3.29 -5.34 -20.68
N ILE A 391 -3.93 -4.16 -20.88
CA ILE A 391 -4.28 -3.26 -19.79
C ILE A 391 -5.24 -3.97 -18.83
N TYR A 392 -4.91 -3.99 -17.56
CA TYR A 392 -5.82 -4.43 -16.51
C TYR A 392 -6.90 -3.37 -16.27
N ALA A 393 -8.10 -3.66 -16.70
CA ALA A 393 -9.20 -2.70 -16.71
C ALA A 393 -9.69 -2.29 -15.30
N ALA A 394 -9.48 -3.15 -14.29
CA ALA A 394 -10.07 -3.00 -12.94
C ALA A 394 -11.59 -2.82 -13.03
N ARG A 395 -12.10 -1.59 -12.81
CA ARG A 395 -13.53 -1.26 -12.87
C ARG A 395 -13.90 -0.43 -14.11
N GLU A 396 -12.90 -0.09 -14.93
CA GLU A 396 -13.11 0.78 -16.08
C GLU A 396 -13.60 0.00 -17.30
N LYS A 397 -14.36 0.70 -18.16
CA LYS A 397 -14.59 0.31 -19.54
C LYS A 397 -13.67 1.15 -20.43
N ASN A 398 -13.17 0.59 -21.52
CA ASN A 398 -12.31 1.31 -22.45
C ASN A 398 -13.10 2.37 -23.24
N THR A 399 -13.38 3.49 -22.60
CA THR A 399 -14.05 4.64 -23.22
C THR A 399 -13.07 5.61 -23.89
N VAL A 400 -11.78 5.47 -23.59
CA VAL A 400 -10.72 6.36 -24.08
C VAL A 400 -9.99 5.81 -25.31
N GLY A 401 -10.31 4.58 -25.72
CA GLY A 401 -9.86 3.96 -26.96
C GLY A 401 -8.35 3.70 -27.00
N ILE A 402 -7.75 3.21 -25.88
CA ILE A 402 -6.32 2.94 -25.76
C ILE A 402 -6.04 1.46 -25.53
N SER A 403 -4.86 1.01 -25.95
CA SER A 403 -4.34 -0.34 -25.74
C SER A 403 -2.85 -0.29 -25.33
N SER A 404 -2.33 -1.39 -24.82
CA SER A 404 -0.88 -1.54 -24.57
C SER A 404 -0.05 -1.47 -25.86
N ASP A 405 -0.65 -1.79 -27.02
CA ASP A 405 0.03 -1.63 -28.32
C ASP A 405 0.29 -0.17 -28.69
N ASP A 406 -0.53 0.76 -28.20
CA ASP A 406 -0.29 2.19 -28.41
C ASP A 406 0.93 2.66 -27.61
N LEU A 407 1.08 2.18 -26.36
CA LEU A 407 2.29 2.41 -25.56
C LEU A 407 3.52 1.77 -26.25
N ARG A 408 3.41 0.56 -26.76
CA ARG A 408 4.49 -0.09 -27.52
C ARG A 408 4.92 0.75 -28.74
N LYS A 409 3.98 1.24 -29.52
CA LYS A 409 4.28 2.07 -30.70
C LYS A 409 5.06 3.33 -30.31
N LEU A 410 4.66 3.98 -29.23
CA LEU A 410 5.38 5.14 -28.69
C LEU A 410 6.80 4.77 -28.30
N MET A 411 6.99 3.71 -27.52
CA MET A 411 8.30 3.24 -27.06
C MET A 411 9.22 2.83 -28.22
N LEU A 412 8.69 2.15 -29.24
CA LEU A 412 9.45 1.82 -30.47
C LEU A 412 9.97 3.06 -31.21
N SER A 413 9.21 4.16 -31.19
CA SER A 413 9.66 5.43 -31.77
C SER A 413 10.85 6.04 -31.01
N GLN A 414 11.09 5.61 -29.79
CA GLN A 414 12.21 6.00 -28.91
C GLN A 414 13.36 4.99 -28.90
N ASN A 415 13.39 4.03 -29.83
CA ASN A 415 14.38 2.95 -29.94
C ASN A 415 14.43 2.01 -28.73
N THR A 416 13.30 1.73 -28.10
CA THR A 416 13.19 0.81 -26.96
C THR A 416 12.87 -0.61 -27.44
N ASN A 417 13.52 -1.62 -26.86
CA ASN A 417 13.18 -3.04 -27.10
C ASN A 417 11.90 -3.38 -26.36
N VAL A 418 10.77 -3.38 -27.07
CA VAL A 418 9.46 -3.59 -26.48
C VAL A 418 8.59 -4.52 -27.32
N TYR A 419 7.98 -5.46 -26.67
CA TYR A 419 7.07 -6.46 -27.24
C TYR A 419 5.68 -6.27 -26.63
N TYR A 420 4.64 -6.45 -27.42
CA TYR A 420 3.26 -6.53 -26.92
C TYR A 420 2.78 -7.96 -27.09
N ILE A 421 2.47 -8.60 -25.98
CA ILE A 421 1.97 -9.96 -25.91
C ILE A 421 0.77 -9.93 -24.95
N PRO A 422 -0.46 -10.07 -25.46
CA PRO A 422 -1.66 -9.72 -24.67
C PRO A 422 -1.97 -10.71 -23.55
N ASP A 423 -1.70 -12.01 -23.71
CA ASP A 423 -2.09 -13.07 -22.79
C ASP A 423 -0.90 -13.69 -22.06
N PHE A 424 -1.11 -14.14 -20.85
CA PHE A 424 -0.06 -14.67 -19.97
C PHE A 424 0.59 -15.96 -20.48
N PRO A 425 -0.16 -16.97 -20.98
CA PRO A 425 0.46 -18.18 -21.53
C PRO A 425 1.44 -17.89 -22.68
N SER A 426 1.12 -16.91 -23.53
CA SER A 426 2.02 -16.46 -24.60
C SER A 426 3.24 -15.72 -24.06
N ILE A 427 3.08 -14.90 -23.00
CA ILE A 427 4.18 -14.24 -22.29
C ILE A 427 5.13 -15.28 -21.68
N GLU A 428 4.61 -16.25 -20.94
CA GLU A 428 5.39 -17.33 -20.29
C GLU A 428 6.19 -18.12 -21.30
N LYS A 429 5.56 -18.51 -22.40
CA LYS A 429 6.25 -19.21 -23.49
C LYS A 429 7.39 -18.36 -24.06
N TYR A 430 7.16 -17.07 -24.31
CA TYR A 430 8.16 -16.16 -24.84
C TYR A 430 9.33 -16.00 -23.86
N ILE A 431 9.05 -15.88 -22.55
CA ILE A 431 10.07 -15.81 -21.50
C ILE A 431 10.95 -17.05 -21.51
N LEU A 432 10.37 -18.26 -21.52
CA LEU A 432 11.12 -19.52 -21.51
C LEU A 432 12.02 -19.70 -22.75
N GLU A 433 11.66 -19.09 -23.88
CA GLU A 433 12.44 -19.16 -25.12
C GLU A 433 13.59 -18.11 -25.16
N HIS A 434 13.46 -16.97 -24.47
CA HIS A 434 14.34 -15.79 -24.67
C HIS A 434 15.13 -15.37 -23.44
N VAL A 435 14.58 -15.51 -22.23
CA VAL A 435 15.26 -15.16 -20.98
C VAL A 435 16.28 -16.24 -20.64
N LYS A 436 17.46 -15.84 -20.20
CA LYS A 436 18.60 -16.77 -20.02
C LYS A 436 19.13 -16.74 -18.59
N GLU A 437 19.95 -17.73 -18.27
CA GLU A 437 20.70 -17.77 -17.02
C GLU A 437 21.41 -16.44 -16.75
N GLY A 438 21.28 -15.95 -15.51
CA GLY A 438 21.83 -14.67 -15.05
C GLY A 438 20.96 -13.45 -15.38
N ASP A 439 19.85 -13.58 -16.10
CA ASP A 439 18.90 -12.49 -16.31
C ASP A 439 18.06 -12.23 -15.05
N LEU A 440 17.54 -11.00 -14.95
CA LEU A 440 16.57 -10.60 -13.96
C LEU A 440 15.24 -10.34 -14.67
N LEU A 441 14.19 -11.05 -14.31
CA LEU A 441 12.84 -10.86 -14.78
C LEU A 441 12.01 -10.21 -13.68
N ILE A 442 11.35 -9.09 -13.97
CA ILE A 442 10.43 -8.45 -13.04
C ILE A 442 9.02 -8.44 -13.64
N THR A 443 8.07 -9.11 -12.96
CA THR A 443 6.65 -8.91 -13.19
C THR A 443 6.20 -7.64 -12.49
N MET A 444 5.56 -6.71 -13.20
CA MET A 444 5.29 -5.37 -12.69
C MET A 444 3.88 -4.89 -13.00
N GLY A 445 3.15 -4.46 -11.97
CA GLY A 445 1.80 -3.91 -12.11
C GLY A 445 0.87 -4.22 -10.94
N ALA A 446 -0.18 -3.41 -10.79
CA ALA A 446 -1.19 -3.55 -9.72
C ALA A 446 -2.29 -4.60 -10.03
N GLY A 447 -2.29 -5.17 -11.24
CA GLY A 447 -3.21 -6.23 -11.66
C GLY A 447 -2.71 -7.63 -11.27
N ASN A 448 -3.06 -8.59 -12.09
CA ASN A 448 -2.73 -10.01 -11.89
C ASN A 448 -1.46 -10.47 -12.63
N ILE A 449 -0.61 -9.56 -13.06
CA ILE A 449 0.65 -9.90 -13.76
C ILE A 449 1.60 -10.76 -12.92
N VAL A 450 1.46 -10.74 -11.60
CA VAL A 450 2.17 -11.62 -10.67
C VAL A 450 1.99 -13.11 -11.03
N ASP A 451 0.83 -13.48 -11.58
CA ASP A 451 0.50 -14.85 -11.97
C ASP A 451 1.52 -15.40 -12.99
N VAL A 452 2.04 -14.57 -13.91
CA VAL A 452 3.09 -14.97 -14.85
C VAL A 452 4.34 -15.50 -14.13
N GLY A 453 4.77 -14.80 -13.07
CA GLY A 453 5.91 -15.24 -12.26
C GLY A 453 5.62 -16.52 -11.45
N GLU A 454 4.41 -16.60 -10.88
CA GLU A 454 3.96 -17.76 -10.10
C GLU A 454 3.82 -19.01 -10.97
N ASP A 455 3.25 -18.88 -12.18
CA ASP A 455 3.08 -19.98 -13.12
C ASP A 455 4.43 -20.51 -13.63
N LEU A 456 5.37 -19.61 -13.96
CA LEU A 456 6.75 -19.97 -14.28
C LEU A 456 7.42 -20.76 -13.15
N LEU A 457 7.23 -20.32 -11.89
CA LEU A 457 7.79 -20.98 -10.72
C LEU A 457 7.03 -22.27 -10.32
N SER A 458 5.91 -22.57 -10.94
CA SER A 458 5.22 -23.86 -10.77
C SER A 458 5.80 -24.98 -11.64
N LEU A 459 6.67 -24.65 -12.61
CA LEU A 459 7.28 -25.60 -13.50
C LEU A 459 8.38 -26.43 -12.81
N GLU A 460 8.64 -27.62 -13.34
CA GLU A 460 9.69 -28.51 -12.84
C GLU A 460 11.09 -27.86 -12.95
N GLY A 461 11.87 -27.95 -11.88
CA GLY A 461 13.21 -27.35 -11.79
C GLY A 461 13.25 -25.90 -11.33
N ALA A 462 12.11 -25.30 -10.96
CA ALA A 462 12.08 -23.98 -10.34
C ALA A 462 12.46 -24.05 -8.86
N GLU A 463 13.14 -23.01 -8.38
CA GLU A 463 13.49 -22.79 -6.98
C GLU A 463 12.63 -21.62 -6.45
N ARG A 464 11.68 -21.88 -5.56
CA ARG A 464 10.86 -20.85 -4.90
C ARG A 464 11.59 -20.30 -3.68
N GLU A 465 11.44 -19.00 -3.42
CA GLU A 465 11.78 -18.42 -2.11
C GLU A 465 10.60 -18.58 -1.16
N GLU A 466 10.85 -19.05 0.07
CA GLU A 466 9.85 -19.17 1.15
C GLU A 466 9.50 -17.81 1.79
#